data_9ca833cd95c03a27c5c14dee34a0eb26
#
_entry.id   9ca833cd95c03a27c5c14dee34a0eb26
#
_cell.length_a   1.000
_cell.length_b   1.000
_cell.length_c   1.000
_cell.angle_alpha   90.00
_cell.angle_beta   90.00
_cell.angle_gamma   90.00
#
_symmetry.space_group_name_H-M   'P 1'
#
loop_
_entity.id
_entity.type
_entity.pdbx_description
1 polymer ?
#
loop_
_entity_poly.entity_id
_entity_poly.type
_entity_poly.pdbx_seq_one_letter_code
_entity_poly.pdbx_strand_id
1 'polypeptide(L)'
;MENKNPISPHIQIYNWHISSLVSISHRVTGIINFITVTLIGIWIASLLLGEENYIFTNFFLSSLVGKFVCLGVIWSFTFQMLSELRHLIMDLGYGFEQKTTKVTGLIVLVGSFPLTVIIFLIGRHLI
;
A
#
# COMPACT_ATOMS: atom_id res chain seq x y z
N MET A 1 -48.93 2.39 10.59
CA MET A 1 -48.14 1.19 10.23
C MET A 1 -46.66 1.60 10.16
N GLU A 2 -45.86 1.21 11.12
CA GLU A 2 -44.42 1.49 11.12
C GLU A 2 -43.76 0.65 10.04
N ASN A 3 -43.06 1.32 9.14
CA ASN A 3 -42.46 0.68 7.96
C ASN A 3 -41.22 -0.13 8.45
N LYS A 4 -41.39 -1.44 8.67
CA LYS A 4 -40.36 -2.37 9.16
C LYS A 4 -39.39 -2.85 8.07
N ASN A 5 -39.38 -2.21 6.89
CA ASN A 5 -38.44 -2.57 5.84
C ASN A 5 -37.01 -2.18 6.24
N PRO A 6 -36.03 -3.04 6.00
CA PRO A 6 -34.63 -2.70 6.29
C PRO A 6 -34.21 -1.48 5.47
N ILE A 7 -33.55 -0.52 6.15
CA ILE A 7 -33.05 0.70 5.51
C ILE A 7 -31.88 0.32 4.60
N SER A 8 -31.96 0.76 3.33
CA SER A 8 -30.84 0.62 2.41
C SER A 8 -29.59 1.34 2.93
N PRO A 9 -28.37 0.78 2.79
CA PRO A 9 -27.14 1.41 3.26
C PRO A 9 -26.77 2.60 2.38
N HIS A 10 -27.38 3.76 2.66
CA HIS A 10 -26.99 5.03 2.06
C HIS A 10 -25.70 5.55 2.67
N ILE A 11 -24.94 6.39 1.92
CA ILE A 11 -23.66 6.99 2.36
C ILE A 11 -23.78 7.66 3.74
N GLN A 12 -24.94 8.23 4.07
CA GLN A 12 -25.20 8.94 5.32
C GLN A 12 -25.27 8.01 6.55
N ILE A 13 -25.56 6.71 6.38
CA ILE A 13 -25.68 5.72 7.45
C ILE A 13 -24.65 4.60 7.33
N TYR A 14 -23.75 4.67 6.33
CA TYR A 14 -22.71 3.67 6.12
C TYR A 14 -21.58 3.84 7.14
N ASN A 15 -21.40 2.84 7.99
CA ASN A 15 -20.24 2.77 8.88
C ASN A 15 -19.08 2.06 8.19
N TRP A 16 -17.94 2.75 8.09
CA TRP A 16 -16.73 2.20 7.52
C TRP A 16 -16.22 1.00 8.32
N HIS A 17 -16.24 -0.17 7.72
CA HIS A 17 -15.62 -1.35 8.31
C HIS A 17 -14.13 -1.39 7.96
N ILE A 18 -13.30 -1.86 8.88
CA ILE A 18 -11.84 -2.00 8.68
C ILE A 18 -11.53 -2.87 7.46
N SER A 19 -12.32 -3.94 7.22
CA SER A 19 -12.17 -4.78 6.03
C SER A 19 -12.40 -4.02 4.72
N SER A 20 -13.35 -3.09 4.69
CA SER A 20 -13.59 -2.23 3.51
C SER A 20 -12.42 -1.27 3.27
N LEU A 21 -11.87 -0.67 4.33
CA LEU A 21 -10.69 0.19 4.24
C LEU A 21 -9.47 -0.58 3.72
N VAL A 22 -9.21 -1.77 4.26
CA VAL A 22 -8.11 -2.63 3.76
C VAL A 22 -8.31 -2.97 2.29
N SER A 23 -9.54 -3.34 1.87
CA SER A 23 -9.84 -3.68 0.48
C SER A 23 -9.65 -2.50 -0.47
N ILE A 24 -10.09 -1.30 -0.11
CA ILE A 24 -9.90 -0.09 -0.92
C ILE A 24 -8.41 0.27 -0.98
N SER A 25 -7.73 0.28 0.16
CA SER A 25 -6.29 0.57 0.23
C SER A 25 -5.48 -0.42 -0.61
N HIS A 26 -5.83 -1.70 -0.58
CA HIS A 26 -5.18 -2.73 -1.40
C HIS A 26 -5.30 -2.45 -2.90
N ARG A 27 -6.48 -2.05 -3.36
CA ARG A 27 -6.70 -1.69 -4.78
C ARG A 27 -5.91 -0.45 -5.18
N VAL A 28 -5.93 0.59 -4.34
CA VAL A 28 -5.21 1.84 -4.61
C VAL A 28 -3.70 1.59 -4.64
N THR A 29 -3.17 0.88 -3.65
CA THR A 29 -1.73 0.55 -3.59
C THR A 29 -1.33 -0.38 -4.75
N GLY A 30 -2.20 -1.29 -5.19
CA GLY A 30 -1.97 -2.12 -6.37
C GLY A 30 -1.76 -1.30 -7.64
N ILE A 31 -2.58 -0.27 -7.87
CA ILE A 31 -2.41 0.66 -9.00
C ILE A 31 -1.10 1.45 -8.87
N ILE A 32 -0.78 1.96 -7.68
CA ILE A 32 0.48 2.67 -7.42
C ILE A 32 1.68 1.77 -7.73
N ASN A 33 1.66 0.52 -7.25
CA ASN A 33 2.73 -0.44 -7.48
C ASN A 33 2.91 -0.76 -8.96
N PHE A 34 1.81 -0.94 -9.71
CA PHE A 34 1.85 -1.17 -11.16
C PHE A 34 2.53 0.00 -11.89
N ILE A 35 2.12 1.23 -11.59
CA ILE A 35 2.72 2.43 -12.16
C ILE A 35 4.20 2.51 -11.79
N THR A 36 4.53 2.28 -10.51
CA THR A 36 5.91 2.34 -10.00
C THR A 36 6.82 1.34 -10.69
N VAL A 37 6.41 0.08 -10.81
CA VAL A 37 7.21 -0.97 -11.48
C VAL A 37 7.42 -0.62 -12.96
N THR A 38 6.37 -0.09 -13.62
CA THR A 38 6.47 0.36 -15.01
C THR A 38 7.48 1.49 -15.16
N LEU A 39 7.43 2.51 -14.28
CA LEU A 39 8.37 3.63 -14.31
C LEU A 39 9.80 3.20 -14.00
N ILE A 40 10.00 2.28 -13.05
CA ILE A 40 11.33 1.69 -12.77
C ILE A 40 11.86 0.95 -14.00
N GLY A 41 11.01 0.17 -14.68
CA GLY A 41 11.39 -0.52 -15.92
C GLY A 41 11.82 0.45 -17.03
N ILE A 42 11.05 1.53 -17.23
CA ILE A 42 11.40 2.58 -18.20
C ILE A 42 12.72 3.27 -17.81
N TRP A 43 12.90 3.58 -16.52
CA TRP A 43 14.14 4.18 -16.03
C TRP A 43 15.35 3.27 -16.25
N ILE A 44 15.27 1.99 -15.89
CA ILE A 44 16.35 1.02 -16.14
C ILE A 44 16.67 0.96 -17.65
N ALA A 45 15.65 0.91 -18.51
CA ALA A 45 15.86 0.94 -19.95
C ALA A 45 16.53 2.25 -20.43
N SER A 46 16.20 3.38 -19.81
CA SER A 46 16.79 4.68 -20.17
C SER A 46 18.27 4.81 -19.77
N LEU A 47 18.73 4.05 -18.77
CA LEU A 47 20.15 4.01 -18.40
C LEU A 47 21.04 3.48 -19.53
N LEU A 48 20.49 2.65 -20.42
CA LEU A 48 21.17 2.17 -21.61
C LEU A 48 21.42 3.27 -22.64
N LEU A 49 20.73 4.42 -22.52
CA LEU A 49 20.83 5.56 -23.45
C LEU A 49 21.86 6.62 -23.03
N GLY A 50 22.49 6.48 -21.85
CA GLY A 50 23.58 7.36 -21.41
C GLY A 50 23.50 7.81 -19.95
N GLU A 51 24.60 8.38 -19.45
CA GLU A 51 24.77 8.78 -18.05
C GLU A 51 23.89 9.97 -17.63
N GLU A 52 23.46 10.81 -18.55
CA GLU A 52 22.65 11.99 -18.26
C GLU A 52 21.32 11.62 -17.56
N ASN A 53 20.71 10.50 -17.96
CA ASN A 53 19.47 10.01 -17.36
C ASN A 53 19.67 9.55 -15.90
N TYR A 54 20.84 8.99 -15.60
CA TYR A 54 21.20 8.63 -14.22
C TYR A 54 21.34 9.87 -13.34
N ILE A 55 22.05 10.88 -13.81
CA ILE A 55 22.27 12.14 -13.08
C ILE A 55 20.94 12.82 -12.77
N PHE A 56 20.03 12.90 -13.74
CA PHE A 56 18.70 13.48 -13.55
C PHE A 56 17.88 12.73 -12.50
N THR A 57 17.86 11.40 -12.58
CA THR A 57 17.09 10.58 -11.64
C THR A 57 17.67 10.67 -10.23
N ASN A 58 18.99 10.65 -10.09
CA ASN A 58 19.65 10.78 -8.80
C ASN A 58 19.37 12.15 -8.17
N PHE A 59 19.38 13.22 -8.96
CA PHE A 59 19.00 14.56 -8.51
C PHE A 59 17.55 14.58 -8.00
N PHE A 60 16.61 13.98 -8.73
CA PHE A 60 15.21 13.89 -8.31
C PHE A 60 15.05 13.09 -7.01
N LEU A 61 15.64 11.89 -6.92
CA LEU A 61 15.51 11.01 -5.77
C LEU A 61 16.17 11.58 -4.50
N SER A 62 17.24 12.38 -4.65
CA SER A 62 17.90 13.06 -3.54
C SER A 62 17.12 14.25 -3.00
N SER A 63 16.20 14.81 -3.80
CA SER A 63 15.34 15.92 -3.41
C SER A 63 14.35 15.54 -2.29
N LEU A 64 13.81 16.53 -1.59
CA LEU A 64 12.79 16.31 -0.56
C LEU A 64 11.55 15.63 -1.15
N VAL A 65 11.12 16.06 -2.33
CA VAL A 65 9.97 15.48 -3.06
C VAL A 65 10.25 14.02 -3.43
N GLY A 66 11.44 13.72 -3.95
CA GLY A 66 11.85 12.35 -4.29
C GLY A 66 11.82 11.43 -3.07
N LYS A 67 12.29 11.91 -1.91
CA LYS A 67 12.24 11.13 -0.66
C LYS A 67 10.82 10.84 -0.21
N PHE A 68 9.89 11.80 -0.33
CA PHE A 68 8.48 11.57 -0.04
C PHE A 68 7.85 10.57 -1.02
N VAL A 69 8.17 10.66 -2.31
CA VAL A 69 7.72 9.69 -3.31
C VAL A 69 8.26 8.30 -2.98
N CYS A 70 9.55 8.18 -2.66
CA CYS A 70 10.15 6.90 -2.23
C CYS A 70 9.44 6.31 -1.00
N LEU A 71 9.16 7.12 0.03
CA LEU A 71 8.42 6.67 1.21
C LEU A 71 7.02 6.17 0.83
N GLY A 72 6.30 6.89 -0.02
CA GLY A 72 4.98 6.48 -0.49
C GLY A 72 5.00 5.17 -1.27
N VAL A 73 6.00 4.99 -2.14
CA VAL A 73 6.21 3.75 -2.89
C VAL A 73 6.53 2.59 -1.96
N ILE A 74 7.48 2.75 -1.03
CA ILE A 74 7.84 1.71 -0.06
C ILE A 74 6.63 1.33 0.79
N TRP A 75 5.85 2.33 1.24
CA TRP A 75 4.61 2.07 1.98
C TRP A 75 3.60 1.28 1.15
N SER A 76 3.43 1.63 -0.12
CA SER A 76 2.52 0.94 -1.03
C SER A 76 2.89 -0.54 -1.19
N PHE A 77 4.17 -0.86 -1.41
CA PHE A 77 4.67 -2.24 -1.48
C PHE A 77 4.53 -2.97 -0.15
N THR A 78 4.91 -2.33 0.95
CA THR A 78 4.84 -2.92 2.29
C THR A 78 3.40 -3.26 2.68
N PHE A 79 2.47 -2.32 2.43
CA PHE A 79 1.06 -2.53 2.68
C PHE A 79 0.50 -3.68 1.83
N GLN A 80 0.83 -3.70 0.52
CA GLN A 80 0.42 -4.75 -0.40
C GLN A 80 0.90 -6.12 0.10
N MET A 81 2.18 -6.24 0.44
CA MET A 81 2.76 -7.49 0.93
C MET A 81 2.07 -7.98 2.22
N LEU A 82 1.85 -7.11 3.20
CA LEU A 82 1.16 -7.48 4.44
C LEU A 82 -0.31 -7.88 4.18
N SER A 83 -0.98 -7.19 3.26
CA SER A 83 -2.35 -7.51 2.88
C SER A 83 -2.45 -8.86 2.16
N GLU A 84 -1.51 -9.17 1.27
CA GLU A 84 -1.44 -10.47 0.59
C GLU A 84 -1.16 -11.61 1.57
N LEU A 85 -0.23 -11.43 2.52
CA LEU A 85 0.01 -12.41 3.58
C LEU A 85 -1.26 -12.68 4.40
N ARG A 86 -2.03 -11.64 4.70
CA ARG A 86 -3.31 -11.77 5.38
C ARG A 86 -4.31 -12.58 4.54
N HIS A 87 -4.42 -12.29 3.23
CA HIS A 87 -5.30 -13.03 2.33
C HIS A 87 -4.89 -14.51 2.24
N LEU A 88 -3.58 -14.78 2.13
CA LEU A 88 -3.06 -16.14 2.09
C LEU A 88 -3.43 -16.94 3.36
N ILE A 89 -3.35 -16.32 4.55
CA ILE A 89 -3.76 -16.95 5.81
C ILE A 89 -5.27 -17.24 5.82
N MET A 90 -6.07 -16.33 5.28
CA MET A 90 -7.52 -16.51 5.17
C MET A 90 -7.86 -17.63 4.15
N ASP A 91 -7.16 -17.71 3.04
CA ASP A 91 -7.34 -18.75 2.03
C ASP A 91 -7.01 -20.15 2.57
N LEU A 92 -6.11 -20.24 3.54
CA LEU A 92 -5.83 -21.49 4.30
C LEU A 92 -6.93 -21.85 5.32
N GLY A 93 -7.99 -21.06 5.41
CA GLY A 93 -9.14 -21.33 6.28
C GLY A 93 -9.03 -20.73 7.69
N TYR A 94 -8.05 -19.86 7.95
CA TYR A 94 -7.85 -19.26 9.27
C TYR A 94 -8.28 -17.80 9.31
N GLY A 95 -8.80 -17.35 10.47
CA GLY A 95 -9.01 -15.94 10.74
C GLY A 95 -10.30 -15.32 10.20
N PHE A 96 -11.32 -16.14 9.86
CA PHE A 96 -12.62 -15.68 9.35
C PHE A 96 -13.56 -15.08 10.42
N GLU A 97 -13.26 -15.27 11.71
CA GLU A 97 -14.06 -14.66 12.75
C GLU A 97 -14.05 -13.13 12.62
N GLN A 98 -15.21 -12.51 12.76
CA GLN A 98 -15.35 -11.05 12.60
C GLN A 98 -14.38 -10.25 13.47
N LYS A 99 -14.11 -10.73 14.69
CA LYS A 99 -13.16 -10.09 15.61
C LYS A 99 -11.73 -10.20 15.10
N THR A 100 -11.32 -11.38 14.67
CA THR A 100 -9.99 -11.66 14.12
C THR A 100 -9.76 -10.90 12.82
N THR A 101 -10.75 -10.85 11.94
CA THR A 101 -10.70 -10.10 10.66
C THR A 101 -10.51 -8.60 10.90
N LYS A 102 -11.15 -8.01 11.92
CA LYS A 102 -10.96 -6.60 12.29
C LYS A 102 -9.55 -6.35 12.84
N VAL A 103 -9.08 -7.21 13.73
CA VAL A 103 -7.75 -7.07 14.37
C VAL A 103 -6.64 -7.23 13.33
N THR A 104 -6.68 -8.26 12.50
CA THR A 104 -5.68 -8.48 11.44
C THR A 104 -5.69 -7.37 10.40
N GLY A 105 -6.86 -6.85 10.02
CA GLY A 105 -6.98 -5.69 9.14
C GLY A 105 -6.34 -4.43 9.74
N LEU A 106 -6.55 -4.20 11.04
CA LEU A 106 -5.93 -3.08 11.75
C LEU A 106 -4.40 -3.25 11.84
N ILE A 107 -3.91 -4.46 12.09
CA ILE A 107 -2.47 -4.76 12.09
C ILE A 107 -1.85 -4.45 10.74
N VAL A 108 -2.49 -4.82 9.64
CA VAL A 108 -2.00 -4.50 8.28
C VAL A 108 -1.96 -2.98 8.04
N LEU A 109 -3.04 -2.27 8.37
CA LEU A 109 -3.12 -0.83 8.18
C LEU A 109 -2.07 -0.08 9.01
N VAL A 110 -2.00 -0.35 10.31
CA VAL A 110 -1.11 0.37 11.23
C VAL A 110 0.33 -0.15 11.13
N GLY A 111 0.52 -1.46 11.01
CA GLY A 111 1.84 -2.10 10.97
C GLY A 111 2.64 -1.79 9.70
N SER A 112 1.96 -1.43 8.59
CA SER A 112 2.64 -1.02 7.36
C SER A 112 3.48 0.25 7.53
N PHE A 113 3.08 1.20 8.39
CA PHE A 113 3.82 2.45 8.60
C PHE A 113 5.20 2.27 9.25
N PRO A 114 5.31 1.64 10.45
CA PRO A 114 6.62 1.44 11.06
C PRO A 114 7.53 0.57 10.20
N LEU A 115 6.99 -0.45 9.54
CA LEU A 115 7.78 -1.30 8.64
C LEU A 115 8.32 -0.51 7.44
N THR A 116 7.54 0.40 6.88
CA THR A 116 7.99 1.32 5.82
C THR A 116 9.16 2.18 6.28
N VAL A 117 9.06 2.76 7.48
CA VAL A 117 10.14 3.60 8.03
C VAL A 117 11.43 2.78 8.22
N ILE A 118 11.31 1.57 8.75
CA ILE A 118 12.47 0.67 8.94
C ILE A 118 13.12 0.36 7.59
N ILE A 119 12.35 -0.05 6.58
CA ILE A 119 12.86 -0.37 5.24
C ILE A 119 13.54 0.86 4.62
N PHE A 120 12.92 2.04 4.74
CA PHE A 120 13.50 3.28 4.21
C PHE A 120 14.83 3.63 4.87
N LEU A 121 14.92 3.49 6.21
CA LEU A 121 16.17 3.76 6.94
C LEU A 121 17.27 2.76 6.58
N ILE A 122 16.95 1.48 6.46
CA ILE A 122 17.91 0.45 6.02
C ILE A 122 18.39 0.76 4.60
N GLY A 123 17.48 1.05 3.67
CA GLY A 123 17.84 1.41 2.30
C GLY A 123 18.75 2.63 2.23
N ARG A 124 18.48 3.66 3.05
CA ARG A 124 19.33 4.86 3.13
C ARG A 124 20.73 4.58 3.71
N HIS A 125 20.89 3.57 4.54
CA HIS A 125 22.19 3.18 5.11
C HIS A 125 23.04 2.36 4.14
N LEU A 126 22.41 1.70 3.15
CA LEU A 126 23.08 0.85 2.17
C LEU A 126 23.55 1.61 0.92
N ILE A 127 23.03 2.84 0.70
CA ILE A 127 23.36 3.72 -0.42
C ILE A 127 24.13 4.93 0.09
#